data_9059519049f8fbdc56421b997f02ee5b
#
_entry.id   9059519049f8fbdc56421b997f02ee5b
#
_cell.length_a   1.000
_cell.length_b   1.000
_cell.length_c   1.000
_cell.angle_alpha   90.00
_cell.angle_beta   90.00
_cell.angle_gamma   90.00
#
_symmetry.space_group_name_H-M   'P 1'
#
loop_
_entity.id
_entity.type
_entity.pdbx_description
1 polymer ?
#
loop_
_entity_poly.entity_id
_entity_poly.type
_entity_poly.pdbx_seq_one_letter_code
_entity_poly.pdbx_strand_id
1 'polypeptide(L)'
;MQAFGNIKVTVGKIVQETKTVKRFHLYPANQELLPAFTGGSHIATFIKNGDQVIERNYSLVSHPTDRTQYAIAIRKDDHSRGGSVFWHDEIKEGDHLEISWPKNHFPLAFKTAKHHVFYAAGIGITPFMTMMEDLTAEGKSFELHYAAKTKEDCAFYEYLIEKYPGKCHFYFSRTENPSKMTPATMAEHRIGSHVYFCGPASMVNEFREAAKTYGYPSHSIHFELFAAAEEGPRNPFVVKLAKSNKEIEVSEKETLLEALLKSKVEVYYNCKIGGCGSC
;
A
#
# COMPACT_ATOMS: atom_id res chain seq x y z
N MET A 1 -12.67 -22.35 -2.77
CA MET A 1 -13.13 -20.94 -2.68
C MET A 1 -13.63 -20.54 -4.04
N GLN A 2 -14.89 -20.14 -4.19
CA GLN A 2 -15.36 -19.58 -5.45
C GLN A 2 -14.53 -18.33 -5.75
N ALA A 3 -13.83 -18.31 -6.88
CA ALA A 3 -13.18 -17.11 -7.38
C ALA A 3 -14.29 -16.12 -7.76
N PHE A 4 -14.52 -15.10 -6.93
CA PHE A 4 -15.35 -13.98 -7.32
C PHE A 4 -14.72 -13.34 -8.56
N GLY A 5 -15.52 -13.14 -9.61
CA GLY A 5 -15.07 -12.45 -10.82
C GLY A 5 -14.59 -11.03 -10.52
N ASN A 6 -13.86 -10.43 -11.44
CA ASN A 6 -13.44 -9.03 -11.34
C ASN A 6 -14.65 -8.09 -11.33
N ILE A 7 -14.51 -6.97 -10.62
CA ILE A 7 -15.50 -5.89 -10.58
C ILE A 7 -15.18 -4.91 -11.70
N LYS A 8 -16.16 -4.62 -12.54
CA LYS A 8 -16.04 -3.59 -13.59
C LYS A 8 -16.31 -2.22 -12.98
N VAL A 9 -15.40 -1.29 -13.20
CA VAL A 9 -15.51 0.09 -12.71
C VAL A 9 -15.22 1.09 -13.81
N THR A 10 -15.76 2.30 -13.64
CA THR A 10 -15.49 3.46 -14.49
C THR A 10 -14.63 4.44 -13.68
N VAL A 11 -13.58 4.93 -14.29
CA VAL A 11 -12.77 6.02 -13.71
C VAL A 11 -13.60 7.30 -13.76
N GLY A 12 -13.88 7.85 -12.59
CA GLY A 12 -14.56 9.14 -12.50
C GLY A 12 -13.57 10.28 -12.32
N LYS A 13 -13.74 11.09 -11.27
CA LYS A 13 -12.88 12.24 -11.00
C LYS A 13 -11.42 11.82 -10.75
N ILE A 14 -10.50 12.53 -11.42
CA ILE A 14 -9.05 12.43 -11.19
C ILE A 14 -8.61 13.72 -10.48
N VAL A 15 -8.00 13.59 -9.30
CA VAL A 15 -7.56 14.72 -8.48
C VAL A 15 -6.02 14.70 -8.39
N GLN A 16 -5.40 15.85 -8.69
CA GLN A 16 -3.96 16.01 -8.47
C GLN A 16 -3.72 16.33 -6.99
N GLU A 17 -3.14 15.38 -6.24
CA GLU A 17 -2.83 15.56 -4.82
C GLU A 17 -1.48 16.26 -4.62
N THR A 18 -0.46 15.88 -5.39
CA THR A 18 0.85 16.54 -5.43
C THR A 18 1.36 16.51 -6.87
N LYS A 19 2.51 17.12 -7.14
CA LYS A 19 3.13 17.07 -8.47
C LYS A 19 3.28 15.64 -9.02
N THR A 20 3.46 14.65 -8.15
CA THR A 20 3.70 13.25 -8.53
C THR A 20 2.61 12.28 -8.11
N VAL A 21 1.59 12.71 -7.39
CA VAL A 21 0.52 11.85 -6.89
C VAL A 21 -0.81 12.29 -7.46
N LYS A 22 -1.54 11.37 -8.08
CA LYS A 22 -2.95 11.53 -8.49
C LYS A 22 -3.83 10.59 -7.69
N ARG A 23 -5.03 11.07 -7.35
CA ARG A 23 -6.09 10.25 -6.78
C ARG A 23 -7.16 10.00 -7.85
N PHE A 24 -7.52 8.72 -8.00
CA PHE A 24 -8.50 8.25 -8.98
C PHE A 24 -9.72 7.73 -8.23
N HIS A 25 -10.90 8.24 -8.58
CA HIS A 25 -12.17 7.77 -8.09
C HIS A 25 -12.73 6.72 -9.05
N LEU A 26 -13.15 5.58 -8.51
CA LEU A 26 -13.62 4.42 -9.27
C LEU A 26 -15.07 4.14 -8.89
N TYR A 27 -15.97 4.23 -9.85
CA TYR A 27 -17.39 4.00 -9.67
C TYR A 27 -17.79 2.64 -10.26
N PRO A 28 -18.75 1.90 -9.67
CA PRO A 28 -19.20 0.64 -10.22
C PRO A 28 -19.87 0.89 -11.59
N ALA A 29 -19.48 0.09 -12.60
CA ALA A 29 -20.02 0.26 -13.97
C ALA A 29 -21.51 -0.11 -14.10
N ASN A 30 -22.05 -0.90 -13.18
CA ASN A 30 -23.43 -1.40 -13.15
C ASN A 30 -24.34 -0.67 -12.15
N GLN A 31 -23.88 0.43 -11.56
CA GLN A 31 -24.58 1.22 -10.54
C GLN A 31 -24.93 0.46 -9.24
N GLU A 32 -24.38 -0.73 -9.03
CA GLU A 32 -24.50 -1.47 -7.77
C GLU A 32 -23.53 -0.93 -6.72
N LEU A 33 -23.78 -1.29 -5.46
CA LEU A 33 -22.82 -0.93 -4.40
C LEU A 33 -21.58 -1.81 -4.48
N LEU A 34 -20.41 -1.17 -4.38
CA LEU A 34 -19.14 -1.87 -4.26
C LEU A 34 -19.07 -2.71 -2.97
N PRO A 35 -18.27 -3.78 -2.92
CA PRO A 35 -18.05 -4.54 -1.70
C PRO A 35 -17.57 -3.67 -0.53
N ALA A 36 -18.02 -3.97 0.69
CA ALA A 36 -17.50 -3.35 1.89
C ALA A 36 -16.03 -3.76 2.11
N PHE A 37 -15.25 -2.88 2.75
CA PHE A 37 -13.85 -3.14 3.09
C PHE A 37 -13.51 -2.54 4.46
N THR A 38 -12.34 -2.83 4.98
CA THR A 38 -11.82 -2.32 6.26
C THR A 38 -10.53 -1.55 6.04
N GLY A 39 -10.15 -0.70 6.98
CA GLY A 39 -8.92 0.08 6.94
C GLY A 39 -7.67 -0.77 6.65
N GLY A 40 -6.83 -0.30 5.74
CA GLY A 40 -5.66 -1.02 5.24
C GLY A 40 -5.93 -1.96 4.05
N SER A 41 -7.17 -2.02 3.55
CA SER A 41 -7.50 -2.81 2.36
C SER A 41 -6.91 -2.22 1.09
N HIS A 42 -6.63 -3.11 0.15
CA HIS A 42 -6.17 -2.79 -1.20
C HIS A 42 -6.99 -3.54 -2.26
N ILE A 43 -6.89 -3.09 -3.49
CA ILE A 43 -7.42 -3.76 -4.68
C ILE A 43 -6.30 -4.01 -5.69
N ALA A 44 -6.39 -5.09 -6.45
CA ALA A 44 -5.65 -5.25 -7.69
C ALA A 44 -6.41 -4.53 -8.81
N THR A 45 -5.68 -3.83 -9.68
CA THR A 45 -6.19 -3.20 -10.89
C THR A 45 -5.65 -3.95 -12.10
N PHE A 46 -6.49 -4.20 -13.10
CA PHE A 46 -6.13 -4.93 -14.31
C PHE A 46 -6.23 -3.99 -15.52
N ILE A 47 -5.10 -3.48 -15.96
CA ILE A 47 -5.01 -2.51 -17.04
C ILE A 47 -4.59 -3.25 -18.32
N LYS A 48 -5.37 -3.10 -19.38
CA LYS A 48 -5.01 -3.63 -20.70
C LYS A 48 -4.07 -2.66 -21.41
N ASN A 49 -2.88 -3.14 -21.77
CA ASN A 49 -1.92 -2.42 -22.58
C ASN A 49 -1.56 -3.29 -23.80
N GLY A 50 -2.28 -3.10 -24.91
CA GLY A 50 -2.25 -4.03 -26.02
C GLY A 50 -2.71 -5.42 -25.59
N ASP A 51 -1.92 -6.45 -25.90
CA ASP A 51 -2.18 -7.85 -25.52
C ASP A 51 -1.74 -8.20 -24.09
N GLN A 52 -1.15 -7.27 -23.37
CA GLN A 52 -0.69 -7.48 -22.01
C GLN A 52 -1.66 -6.90 -21.00
N VAL A 53 -1.82 -7.61 -19.87
CA VAL A 53 -2.54 -7.11 -18.70
C VAL A 53 -1.53 -6.73 -17.62
N ILE A 54 -1.51 -5.45 -17.27
CA ILE A 54 -0.71 -4.93 -16.16
C ILE A 54 -1.54 -5.03 -14.88
N GLU A 55 -1.15 -5.94 -14.00
CA GLU A 55 -1.78 -6.07 -12.67
C GLU A 55 -0.95 -5.33 -11.63
N ARG A 56 -1.60 -4.42 -10.87
CA ARG A 56 -0.97 -3.67 -9.76
C ARG A 56 -1.93 -3.53 -8.59
N ASN A 57 -1.38 -3.65 -7.39
CA ASN A 57 -2.13 -3.46 -6.15
C ASN A 57 -2.01 -2.01 -5.67
N TYR A 58 -3.13 -1.44 -5.24
CA TYR A 58 -3.19 -0.09 -4.66
C TYR A 58 -4.08 -0.10 -3.42
N SER A 59 -3.60 0.51 -2.35
CA SER A 59 -4.38 0.70 -1.12
C SER A 59 -5.58 1.61 -1.40
N LEU A 60 -6.73 1.28 -0.84
CA LEU A 60 -7.92 2.11 -0.88
C LEU A 60 -7.73 3.33 0.03
N VAL A 61 -8.16 4.50 -0.45
CA VAL A 61 -8.11 5.78 0.29
C VAL A 61 -9.50 6.43 0.45
N SER A 62 -10.56 5.84 -0.12
CA SER A 62 -11.95 6.26 0.12
C SER A 62 -12.41 5.85 1.51
N HIS A 63 -13.47 6.49 2.01
CA HIS A 63 -14.05 6.14 3.29
C HIS A 63 -14.57 4.69 3.28
N PRO A 64 -14.26 3.83 4.26
CA PRO A 64 -14.62 2.41 4.23
C PRO A 64 -16.12 2.12 4.15
N THR A 65 -16.96 3.03 4.67
CA THR A 65 -18.42 2.91 4.61
C THR A 65 -19.05 3.46 3.34
N ASP A 66 -18.29 4.22 2.52
CA ASP A 66 -18.77 4.69 1.21
C ASP A 66 -18.61 3.57 0.18
N ARG A 67 -19.72 2.92 -0.11
CA ARG A 67 -19.78 1.82 -1.08
C ARG A 67 -20.20 2.28 -2.48
N THR A 68 -20.41 3.58 -2.68
CA THR A 68 -20.77 4.13 -3.98
C THR A 68 -19.57 4.31 -4.89
N GLN A 69 -18.37 4.39 -4.29
CA GLN A 69 -17.10 4.55 -5.00
C GLN A 69 -15.94 3.96 -4.21
N TYR A 70 -14.87 3.61 -4.91
CA TYR A 70 -13.55 3.47 -4.34
C TYR A 70 -12.67 4.63 -4.76
N ALA A 71 -11.62 4.91 -4.00
CA ALA A 71 -10.55 5.79 -4.43
C ALA A 71 -9.19 5.14 -4.15
N ILE A 72 -8.26 5.32 -5.08
CA ILE A 72 -6.86 4.93 -4.95
C ILE A 72 -5.98 6.13 -5.23
N ALA A 73 -4.82 6.24 -4.57
CA ALA A 73 -3.85 7.27 -4.84
C ALA A 73 -2.54 6.65 -5.33
N ILE A 74 -2.05 7.14 -6.45
CA ILE A 74 -0.90 6.56 -7.16
C ILE A 74 0.17 7.62 -7.34
N ARG A 75 1.38 7.31 -6.86
CA ARG A 75 2.57 8.10 -7.16
C ARG A 75 3.17 7.64 -8.49
N LYS A 76 3.40 8.58 -9.41
CA LYS A 76 4.15 8.31 -10.63
C LYS A 76 5.59 7.95 -10.26
N ASP A 77 6.04 6.83 -10.77
CA ASP A 77 7.42 6.36 -10.61
C ASP A 77 7.97 5.99 -11.99
N ASP A 78 8.83 6.85 -12.51
CA ASP A 78 9.41 6.71 -13.85
C ASP A 78 10.35 5.49 -13.95
N HIS A 79 10.82 4.96 -12.82
CA HIS A 79 11.62 3.73 -12.75
C HIS A 79 10.76 2.48 -12.53
N SER A 80 9.43 2.63 -12.50
CA SER A 80 8.51 1.50 -12.30
C SER A 80 8.44 0.59 -13.54
N ARG A 81 7.84 -0.58 -13.35
CA ARG A 81 7.51 -1.51 -14.45
C ARG A 81 6.28 -1.06 -15.26
N GLY A 82 6.09 0.23 -15.45
CA GLY A 82 5.09 0.86 -16.32
C GLY A 82 3.71 1.10 -15.69
N GLY A 83 3.32 0.43 -14.59
CA GLY A 83 1.96 0.54 -14.06
C GLY A 83 1.57 1.94 -13.61
N SER A 84 2.38 2.60 -12.76
CA SER A 84 2.09 3.96 -12.27
C SER A 84 2.19 5.01 -13.37
N VAL A 85 3.08 4.81 -14.34
CA VAL A 85 3.22 5.68 -15.52
C VAL A 85 1.95 5.60 -16.36
N PHE A 86 1.44 4.38 -16.64
CA PHE A 86 0.20 4.18 -17.39
C PHE A 86 -1.00 4.87 -16.72
N TRP A 87 -1.14 4.74 -15.38
CA TRP A 87 -2.19 5.42 -14.63
C TRP A 87 -2.12 6.95 -14.76
N HIS A 88 -0.91 7.52 -14.81
CA HIS A 88 -0.73 8.97 -14.88
C HIS A 88 -0.88 9.53 -16.30
N ASP A 89 -0.43 8.80 -17.30
CA ASP A 89 -0.29 9.34 -18.66
C ASP A 89 -1.42 8.90 -19.59
N GLU A 90 -1.99 7.70 -19.37
CA GLU A 90 -2.96 7.12 -20.30
C GLU A 90 -4.41 7.11 -19.74
N ILE A 91 -4.58 6.85 -18.42
CA ILE A 91 -5.92 6.75 -17.82
C ILE A 91 -6.60 8.12 -17.74
N LYS A 92 -7.86 8.17 -18.18
CA LYS A 92 -8.70 9.36 -18.23
C LYS A 92 -10.03 9.12 -17.52
N GLU A 93 -10.70 10.20 -17.18
CA GLU A 93 -12.09 10.16 -16.71
C GLU A 93 -12.99 9.57 -17.79
N GLY A 94 -13.83 8.63 -17.41
CA GLY A 94 -14.68 7.84 -18.31
C GLY A 94 -14.12 6.48 -18.70
N ASP A 95 -12.84 6.19 -18.48
CA ASP A 95 -12.25 4.91 -18.82
C ASP A 95 -12.84 3.77 -18.00
N HIS A 96 -12.95 2.59 -18.61
CA HIS A 96 -13.43 1.38 -17.97
C HIS A 96 -12.28 0.42 -17.70
N LEU A 97 -12.26 -0.14 -16.50
CA LEU A 97 -11.27 -1.13 -16.11
C LEU A 97 -11.87 -2.19 -15.16
N GLU A 98 -11.10 -3.21 -14.90
CA GLU A 98 -11.46 -4.24 -13.94
C GLU A 98 -10.58 -4.14 -12.71
N ILE A 99 -11.19 -4.38 -11.54
CA ILE A 99 -10.51 -4.44 -10.26
C ILE A 99 -10.84 -5.75 -9.53
N SER A 100 -9.99 -6.16 -8.62
CA SER A 100 -10.32 -7.27 -7.71
C SER A 100 -11.31 -6.84 -6.63
N TRP A 101 -11.88 -7.82 -5.93
CA TRP A 101 -12.46 -7.59 -4.61
C TRP A 101 -11.41 -7.04 -3.66
N PRO A 102 -11.79 -6.17 -2.69
CA PRO A 102 -10.87 -5.70 -1.66
C PRO A 102 -10.28 -6.85 -0.86
N LYS A 103 -8.98 -6.76 -0.59
CA LYS A 103 -8.24 -7.68 0.27
C LYS A 103 -7.55 -6.88 1.36
N ASN A 104 -7.52 -7.40 2.59
CA ASN A 104 -6.82 -6.76 3.68
C ASN A 104 -5.70 -7.67 4.20
N HIS A 105 -4.45 -7.29 3.93
CA HIS A 105 -3.24 -7.95 4.43
C HIS A 105 -2.47 -7.07 5.42
N PHE A 106 -3.02 -5.89 5.71
CA PHE A 106 -2.48 -4.95 6.66
C PHE A 106 -3.58 -4.45 7.62
N PRO A 107 -4.20 -5.36 8.39
CA PRO A 107 -5.34 -5.02 9.23
C PRO A 107 -4.94 -4.29 10.50
N LEU A 108 -5.88 -3.51 11.04
CA LEU A 108 -5.78 -2.92 12.37
C LEU A 108 -5.94 -3.97 13.48
N ALA A 109 -5.14 -3.83 14.55
CA ALA A 109 -5.22 -4.67 15.74
C ALA A 109 -6.23 -4.10 16.75
N PHE A 110 -7.51 -4.00 16.38
CA PHE A 110 -8.55 -3.33 17.16
C PHE A 110 -8.71 -3.83 18.61
N LYS A 111 -8.56 -5.13 18.84
CA LYS A 111 -8.83 -5.75 20.14
C LYS A 111 -7.67 -5.62 21.12
N THR A 112 -6.45 -5.59 20.62
CA THR A 112 -5.23 -5.67 21.44
C THR A 112 -4.56 -4.33 21.64
N ALA A 113 -4.66 -3.41 20.67
CA ALA A 113 -4.04 -2.11 20.73
C ALA A 113 -4.83 -1.12 21.61
N LYS A 114 -4.14 -0.48 22.54
CA LYS A 114 -4.66 0.65 23.33
C LYS A 114 -4.48 1.98 22.59
N HIS A 115 -3.51 2.05 21.71
CA HIS A 115 -3.17 3.21 20.89
C HIS A 115 -2.51 2.75 19.59
N HIS A 116 -2.80 3.43 18.50
CA HIS A 116 -2.26 3.10 17.18
C HIS A 116 -1.34 4.23 16.72
N VAL A 117 -0.12 3.90 16.35
CA VAL A 117 0.87 4.89 15.88
C VAL A 117 1.26 4.55 14.45
N PHE A 118 1.02 5.47 13.55
CA PHE A 118 1.30 5.32 12.13
C PHE A 118 2.56 6.08 11.73
N TYR A 119 3.46 5.42 11.04
CA TYR A 119 4.67 6.00 10.45
C TYR A 119 4.62 5.87 8.95
N ALA A 120 4.30 6.96 8.27
CA ALA A 120 4.18 7.04 6.82
C ALA A 120 5.36 7.79 6.19
N ALA A 121 5.80 7.38 5.00
CA ALA A 121 6.67 8.21 4.17
C ALA A 121 6.21 8.19 2.71
N GLY A 122 6.03 9.38 2.12
CA GLY A 122 5.55 9.55 0.77
C GLY A 122 4.20 8.87 0.52
N ILE A 123 4.10 8.04 -0.52
CA ILE A 123 2.85 7.34 -0.86
C ILE A 123 2.45 6.25 0.15
N GLY A 124 3.32 5.90 1.10
CA GLY A 124 2.99 5.00 2.21
C GLY A 124 1.90 5.51 3.16
N ILE A 125 1.42 6.74 2.98
CA ILE A 125 0.25 7.27 3.69
C ILE A 125 -1.04 6.53 3.33
N THR A 126 -1.13 5.94 2.14
CA THR A 126 -2.40 5.45 1.57
C THR A 126 -3.13 4.42 2.43
N PRO A 127 -2.53 3.36 3.01
CA PRO A 127 -3.28 2.43 3.85
C PRO A 127 -3.77 3.10 5.14
N PHE A 128 -3.05 4.10 5.65
CA PHE A 128 -3.40 4.78 6.89
C PHE A 128 -4.61 5.71 6.72
N MET A 129 -4.90 6.20 5.52
CA MET A 129 -6.09 7.02 5.26
C MET A 129 -7.36 6.30 5.70
N THR A 130 -7.53 5.05 5.32
CA THR A 130 -8.70 4.24 5.67
C THR A 130 -8.64 3.68 7.10
N MET A 131 -7.43 3.39 7.61
CA MET A 131 -7.26 2.97 9.00
C MET A 131 -7.66 4.06 9.99
N MET A 132 -7.30 5.31 9.73
CA MET A 132 -7.68 6.45 10.58
C MET A 132 -9.19 6.69 10.57
N GLU A 133 -9.88 6.44 9.43
CA GLU A 133 -11.34 6.49 9.36
C GLU A 133 -11.99 5.45 10.30
N ASP A 134 -11.55 4.19 10.20
CA ASP A 134 -12.07 3.13 11.04
C ASP A 134 -11.83 3.41 12.54
N LEU A 135 -10.62 3.88 12.90
CA LEU A 135 -10.29 4.22 14.29
C LEU A 135 -11.13 5.40 14.80
N THR A 136 -11.40 6.38 13.94
CA THR A 136 -12.25 7.52 14.29
C THR A 136 -13.68 7.07 14.53
N ALA A 137 -14.22 6.23 13.65
CA ALA A 137 -15.57 5.67 13.80
C ALA A 137 -15.74 4.85 15.09
N GLU A 138 -14.69 4.13 15.49
CA GLU A 138 -14.66 3.32 16.71
C GLU A 138 -14.21 4.10 17.97
N GLY A 139 -13.99 5.40 17.88
CA GLY A 139 -13.51 6.23 18.99
C GLY A 139 -12.13 5.80 19.55
N LYS A 140 -11.31 5.16 18.74
CA LYS A 140 -9.98 4.67 19.14
C LYS A 140 -8.92 5.75 19.04
N SER A 141 -7.91 5.66 19.91
CA SER A 141 -6.81 6.60 19.97
C SER A 141 -5.74 6.27 18.93
N PHE A 142 -5.30 7.27 18.19
CA PHE A 142 -4.19 7.15 17.22
C PHE A 142 -3.43 8.46 17.05
N GLU A 143 -2.24 8.34 16.47
CA GLU A 143 -1.42 9.44 15.95
C GLU A 143 -0.71 9.02 14.67
N LEU A 144 -0.41 10.00 13.84
CA LEU A 144 0.28 9.85 12.56
C LEU A 144 1.60 10.64 12.55
N HIS A 145 2.70 9.97 12.25
CA HIS A 145 3.98 10.56 11.86
C HIS A 145 4.14 10.43 10.35
N TYR A 146 4.20 11.56 9.64
CA TYR A 146 4.23 11.54 8.18
C TYR A 146 5.41 12.34 7.62
N ALA A 147 6.33 11.65 6.94
CA ALA A 147 7.49 12.22 6.30
C ALA A 147 7.29 12.43 4.80
N ALA A 148 7.63 13.62 4.31
CA ALA A 148 7.68 13.97 2.89
C ALA A 148 8.93 14.80 2.59
N LYS A 149 9.21 15.06 1.30
CA LYS A 149 10.32 15.95 0.94
C LYS A 149 10.02 17.39 1.30
N THR A 150 8.87 17.88 0.90
CA THR A 150 8.35 19.22 1.19
C THR A 150 6.85 19.13 1.53
N LYS A 151 6.23 20.23 1.92
CA LYS A 151 4.79 20.30 2.14
C LYS A 151 4.01 20.00 0.85
N GLU A 152 4.47 20.52 -0.29
CA GLU A 152 3.85 20.36 -1.61
C GLU A 152 3.95 18.89 -2.10
N ASP A 153 4.94 18.12 -1.62
CA ASP A 153 5.10 16.69 -1.89
C ASP A 153 4.30 15.81 -0.90
N CYS A 154 3.65 16.41 0.10
CA CYS A 154 2.91 15.71 1.15
C CYS A 154 1.45 15.49 0.72
N ALA A 155 1.16 14.35 0.11
CA ALA A 155 -0.20 14.03 -0.32
C ALA A 155 -1.18 14.04 0.86
N PHE A 156 -2.39 14.56 0.63
CA PHE A 156 -3.45 14.70 1.63
C PHE A 156 -3.15 15.65 2.79
N TYR A 157 -2.11 16.50 2.70
CA TYR A 157 -1.67 17.33 3.84
C TYR A 157 -2.80 18.17 4.42
N GLU A 158 -3.51 18.97 3.60
CA GLU A 158 -4.58 19.86 4.07
C GLU A 158 -5.75 19.06 4.65
N TYR A 159 -6.12 17.95 4.01
CA TYR A 159 -7.16 17.03 4.52
C TYR A 159 -6.79 16.47 5.91
N LEU A 160 -5.54 16.06 6.10
CA LEU A 160 -5.09 15.47 7.37
C LEU A 160 -5.09 16.47 8.52
N ILE A 161 -4.68 17.73 8.28
CA ILE A 161 -4.69 18.77 9.30
C ILE A 161 -6.11 19.14 9.70
N GLU A 162 -6.99 19.30 8.71
CA GLU A 162 -8.38 19.71 8.92
C GLU A 162 -9.14 18.61 9.66
N LYS A 163 -9.00 17.36 9.23
CA LYS A 163 -9.80 16.26 9.76
C LYS A 163 -9.28 15.70 11.08
N TYR A 164 -7.98 15.71 11.31
CA TYR A 164 -7.33 15.12 12.47
C TYR A 164 -6.46 16.12 13.25
N PRO A 165 -7.04 17.24 13.72
CA PRO A 165 -6.26 18.28 14.39
C PRO A 165 -5.54 17.74 15.62
N GLY A 166 -4.24 18.02 15.72
CA GLY A 166 -3.39 17.61 16.85
C GLY A 166 -2.99 16.13 16.86
N LYS A 167 -3.40 15.34 15.84
CA LYS A 167 -3.02 13.91 15.76
C LYS A 167 -1.96 13.63 14.70
N CYS A 168 -1.57 14.62 13.89
CA CYS A 168 -0.63 14.44 12.80
C CYS A 168 0.64 15.24 13.03
N HIS A 169 1.78 14.57 12.92
CA HIS A 169 3.14 15.13 13.02
C HIS A 169 3.79 15.01 11.63
N PHE A 170 4.16 16.17 11.05
CA PHE A 170 4.74 16.22 9.71
C PHE A 170 6.23 16.48 9.77
N TYR A 171 6.98 15.80 8.90
CA TYR A 171 8.43 15.89 8.80
C TYR A 171 8.82 16.20 7.35
N PHE A 172 9.48 17.34 7.13
CA PHE A 172 9.89 17.79 5.81
C PHE A 172 11.40 17.84 5.69
N SER A 173 11.98 17.02 4.83
CA SER A 173 13.44 16.86 4.72
C SER A 173 14.14 17.84 3.79
N ARG A 174 13.37 18.56 2.92
CA ARG A 174 13.91 19.50 1.92
C ARG A 174 13.23 20.85 2.03
N THR A 175 13.42 21.49 3.17
CA THR A 175 12.93 22.84 3.50
C THR A 175 14.08 23.64 4.11
N GLU A 176 13.90 24.94 4.30
CA GLU A 176 14.90 25.78 5.00
C GLU A 176 15.21 25.27 6.42
N ASN A 177 14.20 24.78 7.13
CA ASN A 177 14.32 24.17 8.45
C ASN A 177 13.93 22.69 8.36
N PRO A 178 14.85 21.80 7.93
CA PRO A 178 14.53 20.40 7.70
C PRO A 178 14.24 19.67 9.01
N SER A 179 13.19 18.85 9.01
CA SER A 179 12.87 17.92 10.08
C SER A 179 12.91 16.49 9.58
N LYS A 180 13.41 15.58 10.40
CA LYS A 180 13.52 14.17 10.06
C LYS A 180 12.66 13.34 11.01
N MET A 181 11.81 12.50 10.46
CA MET A 181 11.13 11.46 11.21
C MET A 181 12.17 10.40 11.62
N THR A 182 12.31 10.17 12.91
CA THR A 182 13.28 9.21 13.46
C THR A 182 12.59 8.17 14.33
N PRO A 183 13.17 6.98 14.50
CA PRO A 183 12.64 5.96 15.40
C PRO A 183 12.57 6.38 16.87
N ALA A 184 13.31 7.41 17.27
CA ALA A 184 13.36 7.87 18.68
C ALA A 184 11.97 8.24 19.23
N THR A 185 11.06 8.71 18.38
CA THR A 185 9.67 9.00 18.77
C THR A 185 8.94 7.79 19.36
N MET A 186 9.34 6.57 19.01
CA MET A 186 8.73 5.34 19.53
C MET A 186 9.02 5.11 21.02
N ALA A 187 10.06 5.71 21.57
CA ALA A 187 10.40 5.56 23.00
C ALA A 187 9.39 6.25 23.93
N GLU A 188 8.60 7.20 23.40
CA GLU A 188 7.66 8.02 24.18
C GLU A 188 6.24 7.45 24.24
N HIS A 189 5.96 6.39 23.47
CA HIS A 189 4.60 5.83 23.40
C HIS A 189 4.27 5.01 24.64
N ARG A 190 3.00 5.08 25.02
CA ARG A 190 2.48 4.33 26.17
C ARG A 190 2.48 2.82 25.93
N ILE A 191 2.59 2.06 26.99
CA ILE A 191 2.51 0.58 26.96
C ILE A 191 1.16 0.14 26.36
N GLY A 192 1.23 -0.81 25.41
CA GLY A 192 0.08 -1.30 24.67
C GLY A 192 -0.19 -0.55 23.36
N SER A 193 0.73 0.34 22.96
CA SER A 193 0.72 0.93 21.63
C SER A 193 1.12 -0.11 20.58
N HIS A 194 0.43 -0.08 19.44
CA HIS A 194 0.80 -0.81 18.23
C HIS A 194 1.34 0.17 17.19
N VAL A 195 2.45 -0.17 16.57
CA VAL A 195 3.13 0.65 15.56
C VAL A 195 2.96 0.08 14.16
N TYR A 196 2.71 0.95 13.19
CA TYR A 196 2.42 0.60 11.80
C TYR A 196 3.35 1.39 10.88
N PHE A 197 4.05 0.70 9.99
CA PHE A 197 5.04 1.30 9.11
C PHE A 197 4.66 1.09 7.65
N CYS A 198 4.64 2.17 6.85
CA CYS A 198 4.49 2.09 5.41
C CYS A 198 5.26 3.21 4.71
N GLY A 199 6.13 2.85 3.77
CA GLY A 199 7.01 3.77 3.05
C GLY A 199 8.16 3.06 2.35
N PRO A 200 9.28 3.76 2.08
CA PRO A 200 10.48 3.13 1.54
C PRO A 200 10.97 1.97 2.39
N ALA A 201 11.43 0.90 1.75
CA ALA A 201 11.86 -0.31 2.44
C ALA A 201 12.96 -0.05 3.48
N SER A 202 13.90 0.86 3.20
CA SER A 202 14.95 1.27 4.14
C SER A 202 14.37 1.86 5.44
N MET A 203 13.38 2.77 5.33
CA MET A 203 12.69 3.32 6.50
C MET A 203 11.93 2.23 7.27
N VAL A 204 11.16 1.42 6.58
CA VAL A 204 10.38 0.35 7.24
C VAL A 204 11.30 -0.61 8.00
N ASN A 205 12.43 -1.01 7.43
CA ASN A 205 13.38 -1.90 8.08
C ASN A 205 14.04 -1.23 9.29
N GLU A 206 14.50 0.03 9.16
CA GLU A 206 15.07 0.81 10.27
C GLU A 206 14.09 0.89 11.44
N PHE A 207 12.84 1.26 11.18
CA PHE A 207 11.81 1.43 12.21
C PHE A 207 11.39 0.11 12.85
N ARG A 208 11.34 -0.98 12.09
CA ARG A 208 11.05 -2.32 12.63
C ARG A 208 12.13 -2.80 13.61
N GLU A 209 13.40 -2.64 13.26
CA GLU A 209 14.49 -3.02 14.16
C GLU A 209 14.53 -2.14 15.40
N ALA A 210 14.31 -0.84 15.24
CA ALA A 210 14.22 0.07 16.39
C ALA A 210 13.03 -0.27 17.30
N ALA A 211 11.85 -0.61 16.76
CA ALA A 211 10.71 -1.02 17.56
C ALA A 211 11.03 -2.24 18.42
N LYS A 212 11.74 -3.23 17.89
CA LYS A 212 12.21 -4.40 18.66
C LYS A 212 13.16 -3.94 19.80
N THR A 213 14.08 -3.05 19.50
CA THR A 213 15.04 -2.49 20.49
C THR A 213 14.34 -1.72 21.59
N TYR A 214 13.27 -0.98 21.29
CA TYR A 214 12.41 -0.30 22.27
C TYR A 214 11.44 -1.23 23.01
N GLY A 215 11.50 -2.55 22.77
CA GLY A 215 10.73 -3.55 23.52
C GLY A 215 9.30 -3.75 23.04
N TYR A 216 8.95 -3.31 21.82
CA TYR A 216 7.65 -3.63 21.24
C TYR A 216 7.53 -5.13 20.97
N PRO A 217 6.47 -5.80 21.47
CA PRO A 217 6.22 -7.20 21.14
C PRO A 217 6.00 -7.39 19.64
N SER A 218 6.41 -8.51 19.06
CA SER A 218 6.29 -8.75 17.62
C SER A 218 4.86 -8.61 17.08
N HIS A 219 3.85 -8.94 17.89
CA HIS A 219 2.43 -8.82 17.51
C HIS A 219 1.92 -7.37 17.51
N SER A 220 2.68 -6.40 18.03
CA SER A 220 2.37 -4.97 17.99
C SER A 220 3.16 -4.19 16.93
N ILE A 221 3.96 -4.90 16.13
CA ILE A 221 4.77 -4.32 15.05
C ILE A 221 4.15 -4.74 13.72
N HIS A 222 3.59 -3.78 12.98
CA HIS A 222 2.89 -4.00 11.72
C HIS A 222 3.56 -3.22 10.59
N PHE A 223 3.64 -3.78 9.40
CA PHE A 223 4.21 -3.07 8.26
C PHE A 223 3.66 -3.56 6.93
N GLU A 224 3.68 -2.66 5.95
CA GLU A 224 3.41 -2.97 4.56
C GLU A 224 4.54 -2.41 3.68
N LEU A 225 5.01 -3.22 2.72
CA LEU A 225 5.99 -2.81 1.72
C LEU A 225 5.31 -2.71 0.35
N PHE A 226 5.55 -1.63 -0.39
CA PHE A 226 5.01 -1.43 -1.74
C PHE A 226 5.98 -1.88 -2.84
N ALA A 227 7.25 -2.06 -2.49
CA ALA A 227 8.26 -2.61 -3.37
C ALA A 227 9.13 -3.60 -2.60
N ALA A 228 9.64 -4.60 -3.29
CA ALA A 228 10.70 -5.45 -2.73
C ALA A 228 11.91 -4.58 -2.39
N ALA A 229 12.57 -4.88 -1.28
CA ALA A 229 13.91 -4.35 -1.06
C ALA A 229 14.82 -4.91 -2.17
N GLU A 230 15.55 -4.03 -2.85
CA GLU A 230 16.60 -4.47 -3.77
C GLU A 230 17.80 -4.94 -2.94
N GLU A 231 17.88 -6.25 -2.75
CA GLU A 231 18.98 -6.89 -2.03
C GLU A 231 19.98 -7.49 -3.03
N GLY A 232 20.98 -6.72 -3.44
CA GLY A 232 22.14 -7.19 -4.17
C GLY A 232 21.90 -7.63 -5.63
N PRO A 233 22.94 -8.18 -6.28
CA PRO A 233 22.85 -8.64 -7.65
C PRO A 233 21.96 -9.88 -7.76
N ARG A 234 21.09 -9.91 -8.75
CA ARG A 234 20.27 -11.08 -9.08
C ARG A 234 21.09 -12.03 -9.97
N ASN A 235 21.23 -13.27 -9.53
CA ASN A 235 21.88 -14.31 -10.32
C ASN A 235 20.82 -15.26 -10.88
N PRO A 236 20.99 -15.78 -12.11
CA PRO A 236 20.11 -16.84 -12.62
C PRO A 236 20.30 -18.12 -11.82
N PHE A 237 19.23 -18.88 -11.66
CA PHE A 237 19.23 -20.17 -10.95
C PHE A 237 18.17 -21.10 -11.51
N VAL A 238 18.28 -22.39 -11.19
CA VAL A 238 17.31 -23.42 -11.57
C VAL A 238 16.57 -23.90 -10.33
N VAL A 239 15.24 -23.96 -10.42
CA VAL A 239 14.37 -24.51 -9.38
C VAL A 239 13.84 -25.87 -9.81
N LYS A 240 14.03 -26.88 -8.96
CA LYS A 240 13.46 -28.22 -9.14
C LYS A 240 12.23 -28.38 -8.25
N LEU A 241 11.09 -28.60 -8.87
CA LEU A 241 9.83 -28.88 -8.16
C LEU A 241 9.78 -30.35 -7.79
N ALA A 242 10.06 -30.70 -6.53
CA ALA A 242 10.25 -32.07 -6.06
C ALA A 242 9.04 -33.01 -6.33
N LYS A 243 7.81 -32.48 -6.26
CA LYS A 243 6.58 -33.29 -6.47
C LYS A 243 6.28 -33.56 -7.95
N SER A 244 6.52 -32.62 -8.83
CA SER A 244 6.23 -32.71 -10.26
C SER A 244 7.46 -33.05 -11.11
N ASN A 245 8.63 -33.11 -10.49
CA ASN A 245 9.94 -33.33 -11.13
C ASN A 245 10.22 -32.38 -12.30
N LYS A 246 9.63 -31.15 -12.23
CA LYS A 246 9.78 -30.09 -13.23
C LYS A 246 10.98 -29.21 -12.85
N GLU A 247 11.81 -28.87 -13.80
CA GLU A 247 12.88 -27.89 -13.64
C GLU A 247 12.49 -26.61 -14.34
N ILE A 248 12.74 -25.46 -13.69
CA ILE A 248 12.38 -24.13 -14.16
C ILE A 248 13.59 -23.22 -13.99
N GLU A 249 14.03 -22.65 -15.08
CA GLU A 249 15.08 -21.65 -15.10
C GLU A 249 14.50 -20.30 -14.67
N VAL A 250 15.16 -19.63 -13.74
CA VAL A 250 14.82 -18.28 -13.28
C VAL A 250 15.95 -17.35 -13.70
N SER A 251 15.64 -16.42 -14.59
CA SER A 251 16.63 -15.46 -15.09
C SER A 251 16.91 -14.34 -14.07
N GLU A 252 17.98 -13.60 -14.25
CA GLU A 252 18.31 -12.41 -13.45
C GLU A 252 17.26 -11.30 -13.53
N LYS A 253 16.40 -11.30 -14.59
CA LYS A 253 15.40 -10.27 -14.88
C LYS A 253 14.02 -10.56 -14.33
N GLU A 254 13.81 -11.73 -13.76
CA GLU A 254 12.50 -12.15 -13.24
C GLU A 254 12.60 -12.70 -11.82
N THR A 255 11.50 -12.67 -11.09
CA THR A 255 11.39 -13.30 -9.78
C THR A 255 11.05 -14.78 -9.91
N LEU A 256 11.34 -15.59 -8.88
CA LEU A 256 10.91 -16.98 -8.82
C LEU A 256 9.39 -17.13 -9.07
N LEU A 257 8.58 -16.26 -8.49
CA LEU A 257 7.13 -16.27 -8.68
C LEU A 257 6.75 -16.02 -10.15
N GLU A 258 7.38 -15.06 -10.81
CA GLU A 258 7.14 -14.79 -12.23
C GLU A 258 7.51 -15.98 -13.12
N ALA A 259 8.64 -16.61 -12.87
CA ALA A 259 9.07 -17.82 -13.60
C ALA A 259 8.11 -19.00 -13.40
N LEU A 260 7.62 -19.23 -12.16
CA LEU A 260 6.62 -20.24 -11.85
C LEU A 260 5.31 -20.01 -12.59
N LEU A 261 4.78 -18.78 -12.55
CA LEU A 261 3.54 -18.40 -13.23
C LEU A 261 3.66 -18.53 -14.75
N LYS A 262 4.77 -18.08 -15.34
CA LYS A 262 5.08 -18.24 -16.76
C LYS A 262 5.12 -19.71 -17.19
N SER A 263 5.62 -20.57 -16.30
CA SER A 263 5.67 -22.02 -16.50
C SER A 263 4.35 -22.73 -16.19
N LYS A 264 3.25 -21.96 -15.96
CA LYS A 264 1.91 -22.47 -15.61
C LYS A 264 1.91 -23.37 -14.39
N VAL A 265 2.75 -23.08 -13.39
CA VAL A 265 2.72 -23.73 -12.10
C VAL A 265 1.70 -23.04 -11.21
N GLU A 266 0.77 -23.80 -10.66
CA GLU A 266 -0.20 -23.28 -9.70
C GLU A 266 0.51 -22.99 -8.38
N VAL A 267 0.62 -21.70 -8.03
CA VAL A 267 1.17 -21.24 -6.75
C VAL A 267 0.20 -20.27 -6.10
N TYR A 268 0.08 -20.36 -4.80
CA TYR A 268 -0.65 -19.34 -4.05
C TYR A 268 0.25 -18.12 -3.88
N TYR A 269 -0.23 -16.96 -4.30
CA TYR A 269 0.51 -15.70 -4.16
C TYR A 269 -0.45 -14.53 -3.92
N ASN A 270 0.10 -13.39 -3.50
CA ASN A 270 -0.69 -12.20 -3.27
C ASN A 270 0.02 -10.91 -3.70
N CYS A 271 0.92 -10.33 -2.87
CA CYS A 271 1.52 -9.02 -3.14
C CYS A 271 2.49 -8.97 -4.33
N LYS A 272 3.00 -10.09 -4.79
CA LYS A 272 4.02 -10.24 -5.86
C LYS A 272 5.35 -9.51 -5.60
N ILE A 273 5.59 -9.04 -4.37
CA ILE A 273 6.81 -8.30 -3.98
C ILE A 273 7.56 -8.94 -2.81
N GLY A 274 7.14 -10.13 -2.35
CA GLY A 274 7.80 -10.83 -1.25
C GLY A 274 7.55 -10.27 0.14
N GLY A 275 6.70 -9.25 0.30
CA GLY A 275 6.48 -8.57 1.58
C GLY A 275 5.36 -9.11 2.45
N CYS A 276 4.39 -9.85 1.89
CA CYS A 276 3.17 -10.26 2.62
C CYS A 276 3.25 -11.65 3.24
N GLY A 277 4.28 -12.45 2.94
CA GLY A 277 4.44 -13.82 3.47
C GLY A 277 3.40 -14.84 2.98
N SER A 278 2.68 -14.55 1.88
CA SER A 278 1.62 -15.43 1.38
C SER A 278 2.10 -16.55 0.46
N CYS A 279 3.30 -16.45 -0.08
CA CYS A 279 3.88 -17.42 -1.01
C CYS A 279 5.14 -18.11 -0.49
#